data_41565fb9f46f7089ce1dad5696022020
#
_entry.id   41565fb9f46f7089ce1dad5696022020
#
_cell.length_a   1.000
_cell.length_b   1.000
_cell.length_c   1.000
_cell.angle_alpha   90.00
_cell.angle_beta   90.00
_cell.angle_gamma   90.00
#
_symmetry.space_group_name_H-M   'P 1'
#
loop_
_entity.id
_entity.type
_entity.pdbx_description
1 polymer ?
#
loop_
_entity_poly.entity_id
_entity_poly.type
_entity_poly.pdbx_seq_one_letter_code
_entity_poly.pdbx_strand_id
1 'polypeptide(L)'
;MENILVSPEWLNEKLSDPNLIILDASEKSNVAGKKIKYEGVRIPGARFFDLENTFSDKSSHLPHTFPSSENFIKESRQLGINNKSILVVYDNIGVYTSPRVWWMYKVMGHKQVYVLDGGLNEWVENGFKTEVAASEGEYQIGDFSGDLEKNAVDSLEDIKANLLSKKKLLIDARTRGRFNGTSPEPRDWVKNGHIPASINLPFDEVLKGSKFKSREELKAIFKSLDIEDRDLSFVCGSGLTSCIILLASELVQQNKTSVYDGSWTEWGSTDGLPIDHD
;
A
#
# COMPACT_ATOMS: atom_id res chain seq x y z
N MET A 1 -4.83 19.21 -5.50
CA MET A 1 -4.39 17.84 -5.18
C MET A 1 -3.96 17.18 -6.48
N GLU A 2 -2.76 16.60 -6.51
CA GLU A 2 -2.29 15.84 -7.66
C GLU A 2 -3.18 14.62 -7.88
N ASN A 3 -3.35 14.21 -9.13
CA ASN A 3 -4.17 13.04 -9.44
C ASN A 3 -3.33 11.77 -9.21
N ILE A 4 -3.52 11.12 -8.07
CA ILE A 4 -2.76 9.91 -7.68
C ILE A 4 -3.27 8.67 -8.44
N LEU A 5 -4.55 8.66 -8.79
CA LEU A 5 -5.18 7.58 -9.53
C LEU A 5 -5.22 7.88 -11.01
N VAL A 6 -4.96 6.87 -11.83
CA VAL A 6 -5.11 6.93 -13.29
C VAL A 6 -6.09 5.87 -13.76
N SER A 7 -6.81 6.15 -14.86
CA SER A 7 -7.73 5.19 -15.45
C SER A 7 -7.01 4.27 -16.45
N PRO A 8 -7.62 3.11 -16.80
CA PRO A 8 -7.11 2.24 -17.86
C PRO A 8 -6.96 2.95 -19.21
N GLU A 9 -7.88 3.85 -19.56
CA GLU A 9 -7.83 4.62 -20.80
C GLU A 9 -6.61 5.53 -20.81
N TRP A 10 -6.39 6.28 -19.73
CA TRP A 10 -5.22 7.15 -19.59
C TRP A 10 -3.92 6.36 -19.73
N LEU A 11 -3.83 5.19 -19.09
CA LEU A 11 -2.64 4.34 -19.18
C LEU A 11 -2.45 3.82 -20.61
N ASN A 12 -3.52 3.36 -21.26
CA ASN A 12 -3.45 2.86 -22.63
C ASN A 12 -2.96 3.93 -23.64
N GLU A 13 -3.39 5.18 -23.47
CA GLU A 13 -2.91 6.31 -24.28
C GLU A 13 -1.41 6.61 -24.06
N LYS A 14 -0.87 6.25 -22.88
CA LYS A 14 0.50 6.51 -22.48
C LYS A 14 1.47 5.35 -22.77
N LEU A 15 1.02 4.20 -23.25
CA LEU A 15 1.87 3.01 -23.45
C LEU A 15 3.10 3.25 -24.34
N SER A 16 3.07 4.26 -25.21
CA SER A 16 4.20 4.63 -26.08
C SER A 16 5.14 5.68 -25.47
N ASP A 17 4.86 6.18 -24.27
CA ASP A 17 5.73 7.15 -23.59
C ASP A 17 7.03 6.47 -23.14
N PRO A 18 8.22 6.91 -23.59
CA PRO A 18 9.49 6.26 -23.26
C PRO A 18 9.86 6.37 -21.78
N ASN A 19 9.22 7.28 -21.03
CA ASN A 19 9.44 7.43 -19.60
C ASN A 19 8.47 6.60 -18.76
N LEU A 20 7.44 6.01 -19.38
CA LEU A 20 6.47 5.19 -18.66
C LEU A 20 7.08 3.84 -18.28
N ILE A 21 6.94 3.50 -17.01
CA ILE A 21 7.22 2.16 -16.48
C ILE A 21 5.98 1.69 -15.73
N ILE A 22 5.46 0.56 -16.14
CA ILE A 22 4.32 -0.08 -15.49
C ILE A 22 4.87 -1.13 -14.53
N LEU A 23 4.44 -1.07 -13.26
CA LEU A 23 4.86 -2.00 -12.21
C LEU A 23 3.69 -2.93 -11.87
N ASP A 24 3.92 -4.22 -12.04
CA ASP A 24 3.00 -5.29 -11.66
C ASP A 24 3.30 -5.73 -10.21
N ALA A 25 2.49 -5.28 -9.27
CA ALA A 25 2.57 -5.64 -7.86
C ALA A 25 1.66 -6.83 -7.50
N SER A 26 1.30 -7.66 -8.46
CA SER A 26 0.40 -8.80 -8.27
C SER A 26 0.97 -9.86 -7.34
N GLU A 27 0.12 -10.42 -6.50
CA GLU A 27 0.46 -11.55 -5.63
C GLU A 27 -0.23 -12.83 -6.09
N LYS A 28 0.39 -13.99 -5.79
CA LYS A 28 -0.19 -15.31 -6.08
C LYS A 28 -1.31 -15.68 -5.11
N SER A 29 -1.27 -15.14 -3.91
CA SER A 29 -2.25 -15.35 -2.85
C SER A 29 -2.32 -14.13 -1.95
N ASN A 30 -3.39 -13.97 -1.20
CA ASN A 30 -3.53 -12.86 -0.26
C ASN A 30 -4.26 -13.28 1.03
N VAL A 31 -3.89 -12.68 2.14
CA VAL A 31 -4.44 -12.96 3.48
C VAL A 31 -5.92 -12.57 3.58
N ALA A 32 -6.39 -11.62 2.76
CA ALA A 32 -7.78 -11.18 2.77
C ALA A 32 -8.74 -12.15 2.05
N GLY A 33 -8.23 -13.24 1.45
CA GLY A 33 -9.06 -14.21 0.71
C GLY A 33 -9.71 -13.62 -0.54
N LYS A 34 -9.17 -12.52 -1.07
CA LYS A 34 -9.67 -11.90 -2.29
C LYS A 34 -9.36 -12.80 -3.50
N LYS A 35 -10.35 -12.96 -4.38
CA LYS A 35 -10.22 -13.80 -5.57
C LYS A 35 -9.45 -13.08 -6.67
N ILE A 36 -8.44 -13.75 -7.24
CA ILE A 36 -7.77 -13.32 -8.46
C ILE A 36 -8.67 -13.70 -9.64
N LYS A 37 -9.05 -12.71 -10.45
CA LYS A 37 -10.00 -12.91 -11.56
C LYS A 37 -9.28 -13.28 -12.87
N TYR A 38 -8.11 -12.69 -13.11
CA TYR A 38 -7.32 -12.88 -14.32
C TYR A 38 -5.93 -13.37 -13.95
N GLU A 39 -5.72 -14.68 -14.10
CA GLU A 39 -4.46 -15.34 -13.77
C GLU A 39 -3.57 -15.49 -15.02
N GLY A 40 -2.25 -15.45 -14.82
CA GLY A 40 -1.27 -15.72 -15.87
C GLY A 40 -1.15 -14.66 -16.97
N VAL A 41 -1.83 -13.51 -16.81
CA VAL A 41 -1.76 -12.40 -17.74
C VAL A 41 -1.36 -11.11 -17.03
N ARG A 42 -0.74 -10.19 -17.78
CA ARG A 42 -0.34 -8.87 -17.29
C ARG A 42 -0.60 -7.77 -18.34
N ILE A 43 -0.52 -6.52 -17.92
CA ILE A 43 -0.52 -5.37 -18.84
C ILE A 43 0.76 -5.43 -19.69
N PRO A 44 0.69 -5.20 -21.01
CA PRO A 44 1.85 -5.30 -21.89
C PRO A 44 3.02 -4.41 -21.43
N GLY A 45 4.22 -5.01 -21.37
CA GLY A 45 5.43 -4.31 -20.95
C GLY A 45 5.55 -4.03 -19.45
N ALA A 46 4.63 -4.51 -18.63
CA ALA A 46 4.71 -4.38 -17.18
C ALA A 46 5.91 -5.18 -16.62
N ARG A 47 6.56 -4.61 -15.62
CA ARG A 47 7.70 -5.19 -14.88
C ARG A 47 7.20 -5.69 -13.55
N PHE A 48 7.50 -6.93 -13.20
CA PHE A 48 7.09 -7.50 -11.93
C PHE A 48 7.83 -6.83 -10.77
N PHE A 49 7.06 -6.30 -9.83
CA PHE A 49 7.57 -5.73 -8.59
C PHE A 49 7.39 -6.74 -7.46
N ASP A 50 8.43 -7.53 -7.21
CA ASP A 50 8.43 -8.57 -6.17
C ASP A 50 8.47 -7.93 -4.78
N LEU A 51 7.28 -7.53 -4.29
CA LEU A 51 7.13 -6.91 -2.99
C LEU A 51 7.57 -7.83 -1.86
N GLU A 52 7.26 -9.12 -1.95
CA GLU A 52 7.52 -10.09 -0.89
C GLU A 52 9.02 -10.41 -0.77
N ASN A 53 9.69 -10.63 -1.90
CA ASN A 53 11.06 -11.16 -1.89
C ASN A 53 12.13 -10.12 -2.14
N THR A 54 11.92 -9.17 -3.01
CA THR A 54 12.95 -8.21 -3.44
C THR A 54 12.81 -6.88 -2.71
N PHE A 55 11.59 -6.40 -2.52
CA PHE A 55 11.30 -5.09 -1.94
C PHE A 55 10.83 -5.16 -0.48
N SER A 56 11.23 -6.19 0.25
CA SER A 56 11.05 -6.31 1.70
C SER A 56 12.37 -6.58 2.41
N ASP A 57 12.48 -6.15 3.67
CA ASP A 57 13.66 -6.44 4.49
C ASP A 57 13.70 -7.92 4.87
N LYS A 58 14.65 -8.65 4.29
CA LYS A 58 14.85 -10.09 4.51
C LYS A 58 15.43 -10.42 5.89
N SER A 59 16.01 -9.45 6.59
CA SER A 59 16.51 -9.64 7.93
C SER A 59 15.42 -9.53 8.99
N SER A 60 14.27 -8.93 8.64
CA SER A 60 13.12 -8.83 9.52
C SER A 60 12.32 -10.13 9.55
N HIS A 61 11.84 -10.51 10.74
CA HIS A 61 10.87 -11.59 10.91
C HIS A 61 9.42 -11.12 10.64
N LEU A 62 9.22 -9.81 10.50
CA LEU A 62 7.93 -9.22 10.19
C LEU A 62 7.72 -9.23 8.66
N PRO A 63 6.52 -9.54 8.18
CA PRO A 63 6.22 -9.54 6.75
C PRO A 63 6.17 -8.12 6.19
N HIS A 64 6.60 -7.95 4.96
CA HIS A 64 6.54 -6.71 4.18
C HIS A 64 7.26 -5.50 4.81
N THR A 65 8.17 -5.73 5.76
CA THR A 65 8.97 -4.65 6.35
C THR A 65 9.68 -3.86 5.26
N PHE A 66 9.63 -2.53 5.35
CA PHE A 66 10.27 -1.65 4.37
C PHE A 66 11.78 -1.95 4.32
N PRO A 67 12.37 -2.17 3.13
CA PRO A 67 13.79 -2.46 3.02
C PRO A 67 14.64 -1.23 3.32
N SER A 68 15.95 -1.41 3.50
CA SER A 68 16.84 -0.25 3.58
C SER A 68 16.74 0.61 2.32
N SER A 69 16.92 1.94 2.46
CA SER A 69 16.88 2.86 1.32
C SER A 69 17.88 2.47 0.23
N GLU A 70 19.06 1.98 0.63
CA GLU A 70 20.09 1.50 -0.29
C GLU A 70 19.60 0.31 -1.12
N ASN A 71 18.96 -0.66 -0.47
CA ASN A 71 18.42 -1.84 -1.13
C ASN A 71 17.26 -1.46 -2.06
N PHE A 72 16.34 -0.61 -1.59
CA PHE A 72 15.23 -0.12 -2.41
C PHE A 72 15.72 0.58 -3.69
N ILE A 73 16.71 1.47 -3.56
CA ILE A 73 17.31 2.19 -4.70
C ILE A 73 17.97 1.20 -5.66
N LYS A 74 18.77 0.27 -5.15
CA LYS A 74 19.46 -0.74 -5.96
C LYS A 74 18.48 -1.56 -6.79
N GLU A 75 17.45 -2.10 -6.15
CA GLU A 75 16.47 -2.97 -6.82
C GLU A 75 15.57 -2.17 -7.79
N SER A 76 15.23 -0.92 -7.45
CA SER A 76 14.52 -0.02 -8.38
C SER A 76 15.35 0.25 -9.66
N ARG A 77 16.66 0.44 -9.52
CA ARG A 77 17.57 0.59 -10.69
C ARG A 77 17.64 -0.68 -11.53
N GLN A 78 17.59 -1.86 -10.91
CA GLN A 78 17.55 -3.13 -11.64
C GLN A 78 16.27 -3.27 -12.46
N LEU A 79 15.15 -2.74 -11.97
CA LEU A 79 13.92 -2.61 -12.73
C LEU A 79 13.98 -1.50 -13.80
N GLY A 80 15.12 -0.86 -14.02
CA GLY A 80 15.32 0.20 -15.01
C GLY A 80 14.62 1.50 -14.67
N ILE A 81 14.33 1.77 -13.40
CA ILE A 81 13.62 2.97 -12.97
C ILE A 81 14.59 4.14 -12.87
N ASN A 82 14.22 5.27 -13.47
CA ASN A 82 14.96 6.51 -13.48
C ASN A 82 14.24 7.59 -12.66
N ASN A 83 14.96 8.62 -12.25
CA ASN A 83 14.36 9.77 -11.53
C ASN A 83 13.28 10.49 -12.32
N LYS A 84 13.26 10.36 -13.65
CA LYS A 84 12.26 10.94 -14.56
C LYS A 84 11.17 9.97 -14.98
N SER A 85 11.21 8.72 -14.50
CA SER A 85 10.21 7.72 -14.87
C SER A 85 8.84 8.13 -14.39
N ILE A 86 7.83 7.86 -15.23
CA ILE A 86 6.41 7.91 -14.88
C ILE A 86 6.04 6.49 -14.44
N LEU A 87 5.80 6.28 -13.16
CA LEU A 87 5.46 4.97 -12.63
C LEU A 87 3.95 4.82 -12.54
N VAL A 88 3.42 3.73 -13.10
CA VAL A 88 2.03 3.31 -12.87
C VAL A 88 2.05 1.93 -12.24
N VAL A 89 1.52 1.83 -11.03
CA VAL A 89 1.48 0.58 -10.27
C VAL A 89 0.09 -0.02 -10.34
N TYR A 90 -0.01 -1.31 -10.58
CA TYR A 90 -1.26 -2.06 -10.52
C TYR A 90 -1.07 -3.41 -9.81
N ASP A 91 -2.18 -4.05 -9.47
CA ASP A 91 -2.20 -5.43 -9.01
C ASP A 91 -3.37 -6.23 -9.62
N ASN A 92 -3.36 -7.54 -9.43
CA ASN A 92 -4.33 -8.48 -10.02
C ASN A 92 -5.64 -8.64 -9.23
N ILE A 93 -5.78 -7.92 -8.11
CA ILE A 93 -7.00 -7.92 -7.27
C ILE A 93 -7.83 -6.67 -7.55
N GLY A 94 -7.15 -5.60 -7.99
CA GLY A 94 -7.75 -4.31 -8.29
C GLY A 94 -7.01 -3.18 -7.60
N VAL A 95 -7.22 -3.01 -6.31
CA VAL A 95 -6.46 -2.09 -5.45
C VAL A 95 -6.18 -2.83 -4.14
N TYR A 96 -5.04 -3.50 -4.06
CA TYR A 96 -4.65 -4.27 -2.87
C TYR A 96 -3.19 -4.06 -2.48
N THR A 97 -2.24 -4.47 -3.33
CA THR A 97 -0.80 -4.31 -3.11
C THR A 97 -0.25 -3.05 -3.77
N SER A 98 -0.86 -2.61 -4.85
CA SER A 98 -0.44 -1.43 -5.62
C SER A 98 -0.35 -0.15 -4.78
N PRO A 99 -1.23 0.15 -3.79
CA PRO A 99 -1.06 1.30 -2.91
C PRO A 99 0.19 1.22 -2.01
N ARG A 100 0.61 0.01 -1.62
CA ARG A 100 1.84 -0.16 -0.86
C ARG A 100 3.06 0.22 -1.70
N VAL A 101 3.14 -0.26 -2.92
CA VAL A 101 4.24 0.05 -3.85
C VAL A 101 4.26 1.54 -4.20
N TRP A 102 3.09 2.14 -4.47
CA TRP A 102 2.96 3.58 -4.67
C TRP A 102 3.50 4.36 -3.45
N TRP A 103 3.10 3.98 -2.25
CA TRP A 103 3.56 4.63 -1.01
C TRP A 103 5.08 4.49 -0.84
N MET A 104 5.66 3.33 -1.14
CA MET A 104 7.10 3.11 -1.05
C MET A 104 7.89 4.07 -1.95
N TYR A 105 7.49 4.25 -3.21
CA TYR A 105 8.12 5.23 -4.10
C TYR A 105 7.88 6.66 -3.65
N LYS A 106 6.70 6.98 -3.17
CA LYS A 106 6.37 8.31 -2.65
C LYS A 106 7.27 8.69 -1.48
N VAL A 107 7.40 7.83 -0.47
CA VAL A 107 8.23 8.12 0.72
C VAL A 107 9.73 8.11 0.40
N MET A 108 10.13 7.50 -0.71
CA MET A 108 11.49 7.60 -1.26
C MET A 108 11.68 8.83 -2.17
N GLY A 109 10.70 9.72 -2.22
CA GLY A 109 10.78 11.00 -2.91
C GLY A 109 10.47 10.98 -4.41
N HIS A 110 9.99 9.85 -4.97
CA HIS A 110 9.60 9.78 -6.38
C HIS A 110 8.26 10.49 -6.60
N LYS A 111 8.24 11.50 -7.49
CA LYS A 111 7.09 12.40 -7.65
C LYS A 111 6.02 11.88 -8.62
N GLN A 112 6.43 11.16 -9.66
CA GLN A 112 5.55 10.73 -10.73
C GLN A 112 5.19 9.25 -10.56
N VAL A 113 4.51 8.92 -9.46
CA VAL A 113 4.02 7.57 -9.18
C VAL A 113 2.51 7.59 -9.00
N TYR A 114 1.83 6.71 -9.71
CA TYR A 114 0.38 6.62 -9.80
C TYR A 114 -0.10 5.19 -9.57
N VAL A 115 -1.34 5.03 -9.14
CA VAL A 115 -2.01 3.73 -9.05
C VAL A 115 -3.07 3.63 -10.14
N LEU A 116 -3.07 2.51 -10.86
CA LEU A 116 -4.13 2.18 -11.82
C LEU A 116 -5.40 1.81 -11.04
N ASP A 117 -6.40 2.67 -11.09
CA ASP A 117 -7.65 2.46 -10.35
C ASP A 117 -8.42 1.24 -10.89
N GLY A 118 -8.53 0.22 -10.05
CA GLY A 118 -9.12 -1.07 -10.41
C GLY A 118 -8.14 -2.09 -10.99
N GLY A 119 -6.87 -1.73 -11.17
CA GLY A 119 -5.77 -2.63 -11.52
C GLY A 119 -6.01 -3.44 -12.78
N LEU A 120 -5.51 -4.70 -12.79
CA LEU A 120 -5.66 -5.60 -13.93
C LEU A 120 -7.13 -5.91 -14.25
N ASN A 121 -8.01 -5.92 -13.25
CA ASN A 121 -9.42 -6.20 -13.46
C ASN A 121 -10.07 -5.17 -14.39
N GLU A 122 -9.93 -3.88 -14.07
CA GLU A 122 -10.48 -2.81 -14.90
C GLU A 122 -9.79 -2.73 -16.28
N TRP A 123 -8.48 -2.98 -16.34
CA TRP A 123 -7.76 -3.03 -17.61
C TRP A 123 -8.38 -4.05 -18.58
N VAL A 124 -8.61 -5.28 -18.11
CA VAL A 124 -9.18 -6.36 -18.92
C VAL A 124 -10.66 -6.10 -19.23
N GLU A 125 -11.44 -5.60 -18.27
CA GLU A 125 -12.87 -5.32 -18.44
C GLU A 125 -13.14 -4.17 -19.41
N ASN A 126 -12.21 -3.23 -19.57
CA ASN A 126 -12.24 -2.20 -20.60
C ASN A 126 -11.78 -2.71 -21.99
N GLY A 127 -11.45 -4.01 -22.12
CA GLY A 127 -11.09 -4.63 -23.38
C GLY A 127 -9.67 -4.31 -23.88
N PHE A 128 -8.80 -3.82 -23.03
CA PHE A 128 -7.41 -3.54 -23.40
C PHE A 128 -6.59 -4.84 -23.48
N LYS A 129 -5.57 -4.83 -24.34
CA LYS A 129 -4.71 -6.00 -24.59
C LYS A 129 -3.93 -6.39 -23.34
N THR A 130 -3.77 -7.69 -23.18
CA THR A 130 -2.87 -8.29 -22.17
C THR A 130 -1.79 -9.12 -22.87
N GLU A 131 -0.73 -9.42 -22.15
CA GLU A 131 0.26 -10.42 -22.56
C GLU A 131 0.36 -11.51 -21.49
N VAL A 132 0.94 -12.66 -21.86
CA VAL A 132 1.22 -13.73 -20.89
C VAL A 132 2.28 -13.23 -19.90
N ALA A 133 2.04 -13.40 -18.61
CA ALA A 133 3.01 -13.11 -17.59
C ALA A 133 4.20 -14.09 -17.73
N ALA A 134 5.24 -13.65 -18.43
CA ALA A 134 6.46 -14.42 -18.64
C ALA A 134 7.50 -14.11 -17.54
N SER A 135 8.59 -14.88 -17.53
CA SER A 135 9.75 -14.54 -16.72
C SER A 135 10.28 -13.14 -17.08
N GLU A 136 10.70 -12.39 -16.06
CA GLU A 136 11.24 -11.05 -16.25
C GLU A 136 12.50 -11.10 -17.14
N GLY A 137 12.60 -10.10 -18.03
CA GLY A 137 13.80 -9.86 -18.82
C GLY A 137 14.84 -9.04 -18.05
N GLU A 138 16.01 -8.89 -18.64
CA GLU A 138 17.01 -7.92 -18.16
C GLU A 138 16.61 -6.52 -18.64
N TYR A 139 16.60 -5.55 -17.73
CA TYR A 139 16.35 -4.15 -18.04
C TYR A 139 17.67 -3.36 -18.02
N GLN A 140 17.74 -2.31 -18.82
CA GLN A 140 18.83 -1.35 -18.67
C GLN A 140 18.77 -0.74 -17.27
N ILE A 141 19.90 -0.77 -16.55
CA ILE A 141 20.00 -0.25 -15.19
C ILE A 141 19.63 1.24 -15.17
N GLY A 142 18.65 1.60 -14.32
CA GLY A 142 18.18 2.98 -14.16
C GLY A 142 19.09 3.84 -13.26
N ASP A 143 18.70 5.11 -13.13
CA ASP A 143 19.42 6.10 -12.31
C ASP A 143 18.63 6.54 -11.06
N PHE A 144 17.54 5.84 -10.69
CA PHE A 144 16.70 6.19 -9.55
C PHE A 144 17.54 6.48 -8.31
N SER A 145 17.23 7.60 -7.64
CA SER A 145 17.80 7.99 -6.36
C SER A 145 16.71 8.62 -5.50
N GLY A 146 16.79 8.45 -4.19
CA GLY A 146 15.80 9.03 -3.28
C GLY A 146 16.27 8.92 -1.84
N ASP A 147 15.66 9.72 -1.00
CA ASP A 147 15.89 9.73 0.45
C ASP A 147 14.58 9.42 1.15
N LEU A 148 14.62 8.49 2.10
CA LEU A 148 13.43 8.09 2.85
C LEU A 148 12.91 9.26 3.70
N GLU A 149 11.67 9.65 3.48
CA GLU A 149 10.93 10.58 4.34
C GLU A 149 10.61 9.88 5.67
N LYS A 150 11.53 9.98 6.63
CA LYS A 150 11.45 9.27 7.92
C LYS A 150 10.15 9.52 8.67
N ASN A 151 9.56 10.72 8.56
CA ASN A 151 8.31 11.07 9.24
C ASN A 151 7.08 10.38 8.64
N ALA A 152 7.21 9.77 7.46
CA ALA A 152 6.14 9.02 6.79
C ALA A 152 6.12 7.53 7.17
N VAL A 153 7.13 7.07 7.95
CA VAL A 153 7.24 5.68 8.43
C VAL A 153 7.35 5.71 9.95
N ASP A 154 6.35 5.18 10.63
CA ASP A 154 6.37 5.07 12.09
C ASP A 154 6.99 3.73 12.53
N SER A 155 7.84 3.81 13.52
CA SER A 155 8.41 2.67 14.24
C SER A 155 7.54 2.28 15.45
N LEU A 156 7.82 1.13 16.05
CA LEU A 156 7.21 0.71 17.32
C LEU A 156 7.35 1.79 18.40
N GLU A 157 8.54 2.41 18.52
CA GLU A 157 8.80 3.44 19.52
C GLU A 157 7.99 4.71 19.27
N ASP A 158 7.77 5.10 17.99
CA ASP A 158 6.91 6.22 17.64
C ASP A 158 5.46 5.97 18.09
N ILE A 159 4.95 4.76 17.87
CA ILE A 159 3.57 4.42 18.28
C ILE A 159 3.46 4.34 19.81
N LYS A 160 4.45 3.80 20.52
CA LYS A 160 4.49 3.83 21.98
C LYS A 160 4.47 5.26 22.53
N ALA A 161 5.28 6.14 21.94
CA ALA A 161 5.28 7.55 22.31
C ALA A 161 3.93 8.24 21.98
N ASN A 162 3.27 7.82 20.91
CA ASN A 162 1.96 8.36 20.54
C ASN A 162 0.84 7.98 21.50
N LEU A 163 0.90 6.83 22.20
CA LEU A 163 -0.09 6.50 23.24
C LEU A 163 -0.17 7.58 24.34
N LEU A 164 0.95 8.22 24.65
CA LEU A 164 1.02 9.30 25.64
C LEU A 164 0.72 10.67 25.01
N SER A 165 1.32 10.96 23.86
CA SER A 165 1.23 12.30 23.23
C SER A 165 -0.07 12.55 22.49
N LYS A 166 -0.71 11.49 21.96
CA LYS A 166 -1.96 11.52 21.17
C LYS A 166 -1.91 12.49 19.97
N LYS A 167 -0.71 12.75 19.45
CA LYS A 167 -0.49 13.68 18.31
C LYS A 167 -1.04 13.13 17.00
N LYS A 168 -0.94 11.80 16.83
CA LYS A 168 -1.46 11.11 15.64
C LYS A 168 -2.70 10.32 16.00
N LEU A 169 -3.71 10.33 15.12
CA LEU A 169 -4.79 9.36 15.16
C LEU A 169 -4.35 8.10 14.42
N LEU A 170 -4.39 6.96 15.10
CA LEU A 170 -4.13 5.67 14.48
C LEU A 170 -5.42 5.15 13.84
N ILE A 171 -5.33 4.75 12.55
CA ILE A 171 -6.46 4.21 11.79
C ILE A 171 -6.08 2.80 11.32
N ASP A 172 -6.80 1.79 11.84
CA ASP A 172 -6.54 0.38 11.55
C ASP A 172 -7.40 -0.12 10.39
N ALA A 173 -6.75 -0.61 9.34
CA ALA A 173 -7.36 -1.09 8.11
C ALA A 173 -7.85 -2.55 8.17
N ARG A 174 -7.63 -3.27 9.27
CA ARG A 174 -8.07 -4.66 9.41
C ARG A 174 -9.60 -4.76 9.47
N THR A 175 -10.12 -5.96 9.23
CA THR A 175 -11.56 -6.22 9.41
C THR A 175 -12.00 -5.94 10.84
N ARG A 176 -13.25 -5.55 11.04
CA ARG A 176 -13.81 -5.24 12.37
C ARG A 176 -13.61 -6.38 13.37
N GLY A 177 -13.82 -7.63 12.94
CA GLY A 177 -13.63 -8.79 13.81
C GLY A 177 -12.19 -8.98 14.28
N ARG A 178 -11.19 -8.70 13.43
CA ARG A 178 -9.78 -8.74 13.84
C ARG A 178 -9.44 -7.57 14.76
N PHE A 179 -9.93 -6.38 14.46
CA PHE A 179 -9.75 -5.19 15.29
C PHE A 179 -10.34 -5.40 16.69
N ASN A 180 -11.59 -5.82 16.78
CA ASN A 180 -12.31 -6.05 18.06
C ASN A 180 -11.81 -7.32 18.80
N GLY A 181 -10.90 -8.10 18.23
CA GLY A 181 -10.42 -9.34 18.84
C GLY A 181 -11.37 -10.52 18.77
N THR A 182 -12.50 -10.40 18.05
CA THR A 182 -13.51 -11.46 17.90
C THR A 182 -13.26 -12.43 16.76
N SER A 183 -12.29 -12.13 15.89
CA SER A 183 -11.80 -13.03 14.85
C SER A 183 -10.31 -13.30 15.04
N PRO A 184 -9.82 -14.53 14.69
CA PRO A 184 -8.42 -14.85 14.86
C PRO A 184 -7.52 -14.05 13.91
N GLU A 185 -6.28 -13.82 14.34
CA GLU A 185 -5.23 -13.34 13.47
C GLU A 185 -4.74 -14.45 12.53
N PRO A 186 -4.28 -14.12 11.31
CA PRO A 186 -3.74 -15.11 10.38
C PRO A 186 -2.46 -15.81 10.88
N ARG A 187 -1.82 -15.26 11.90
CA ARG A 187 -0.59 -15.79 12.53
C ARG A 187 -0.88 -16.14 13.97
N ASP A 188 -0.75 -17.40 14.33
CA ASP A 188 -1.11 -17.93 15.65
C ASP A 188 -0.30 -17.32 16.80
N TRP A 189 0.87 -16.73 16.51
CA TRP A 189 1.74 -16.08 17.50
C TRP A 189 1.42 -14.60 17.72
N VAL A 190 0.42 -14.04 17.02
CA VAL A 190 -0.03 -12.65 17.18
C VAL A 190 -1.31 -12.63 18.00
N LYS A 191 -1.32 -11.84 19.07
CA LYS A 191 -2.48 -11.66 19.94
C LYS A 191 -3.64 -11.00 19.19
N ASN A 192 -4.88 -11.27 19.60
CA ASN A 192 -6.07 -10.60 19.08
C ASN A 192 -6.26 -9.22 19.74
N GLY A 193 -7.03 -8.33 19.12
CA GLY A 193 -7.32 -6.99 19.61
C GLY A 193 -6.70 -5.87 18.77
N HIS A 194 -6.52 -4.69 19.33
CA HIS A 194 -5.98 -3.53 18.64
C HIS A 194 -5.12 -2.62 19.52
N ILE A 195 -4.39 -1.69 18.90
CA ILE A 195 -3.59 -0.67 19.60
C ILE A 195 -4.54 0.29 20.32
N PRO A 196 -4.35 0.55 21.63
CA PRO A 196 -5.20 1.47 22.39
C PRO A 196 -5.35 2.84 21.71
N ALA A 197 -6.55 3.41 21.78
CA ALA A 197 -6.93 4.69 21.16
C ALA A 197 -6.82 4.74 19.63
N SER A 198 -6.67 3.60 18.95
CA SER A 198 -6.85 3.52 17.51
C SER A 198 -8.33 3.43 17.14
N ILE A 199 -8.68 3.82 15.91
CA ILE A 199 -10.00 3.64 15.33
C ILE A 199 -9.94 2.67 14.16
N ASN A 200 -11.06 2.00 13.86
CA ASN A 200 -11.10 1.05 12.76
C ASN A 200 -11.77 1.63 11.52
N LEU A 201 -11.07 1.57 10.40
CA LEU A 201 -11.61 1.76 9.06
C LEU A 201 -11.17 0.59 8.18
N PRO A 202 -11.95 -0.49 8.08
CA PRO A 202 -11.62 -1.62 7.20
C PRO A 202 -11.33 -1.15 5.77
N PHE A 203 -10.24 -1.65 5.18
CA PHE A 203 -9.82 -1.20 3.85
C PHE A 203 -10.90 -1.40 2.77
N ASP A 204 -11.76 -2.40 2.91
CA ASP A 204 -12.88 -2.63 1.98
C ASP A 204 -13.90 -1.47 2.00
N GLU A 205 -14.00 -0.71 3.08
CA GLU A 205 -14.97 0.38 3.21
C GLU A 205 -14.63 1.60 2.35
N VAL A 206 -13.39 1.73 1.89
CA VAL A 206 -13.00 2.79 0.94
C VAL A 206 -13.04 2.34 -0.51
N LEU A 207 -13.39 1.07 -0.76
CA LEU A 207 -13.45 0.47 -2.09
C LEU A 207 -14.89 0.19 -2.54
N LYS A 208 -15.09 0.13 -3.85
CA LYS A 208 -16.31 -0.32 -4.54
C LYS A 208 -15.92 -1.29 -5.66
N GLY A 209 -16.03 -2.59 -5.38
CA GLY A 209 -15.47 -3.61 -6.26
C GLY A 209 -13.95 -3.56 -6.26
N SER A 210 -13.35 -3.43 -7.45
CA SER A 210 -11.90 -3.32 -7.65
C SER A 210 -11.34 -1.90 -7.49
N LYS A 211 -12.20 -0.88 -7.41
CA LYS A 211 -11.84 0.55 -7.47
C LYS A 211 -12.02 1.27 -6.13
N PHE A 212 -11.40 2.43 -6.01
CA PHE A 212 -11.77 3.37 -4.96
C PHE A 212 -13.21 3.87 -5.14
N LYS A 213 -13.88 4.19 -4.03
CA LYS A 213 -15.12 4.95 -4.02
C LYS A 213 -14.90 6.35 -4.57
N SER A 214 -15.97 7.02 -4.98
CA SER A 214 -15.90 8.42 -5.45
C SER A 214 -15.32 9.35 -4.37
N ARG A 215 -14.77 10.48 -4.80
CA ARG A 215 -14.23 11.49 -3.85
C ARG A 215 -15.29 11.97 -2.86
N GLU A 216 -16.55 12.05 -3.25
CA GLU A 216 -17.68 12.44 -2.41
C GLU A 216 -17.94 11.39 -1.34
N GLU A 217 -17.97 10.10 -1.72
CA GLU A 217 -18.14 8.99 -0.78
C GLU A 217 -16.96 8.91 0.19
N LEU A 218 -15.71 9.04 -0.29
CA LEU A 218 -14.52 9.05 0.55
C LEU A 218 -14.53 10.23 1.53
N LYS A 219 -14.89 11.45 1.09
CA LYS A 219 -15.03 12.61 1.98
C LYS A 219 -16.05 12.36 3.10
N ALA A 220 -17.19 11.73 2.77
CA ALA A 220 -18.18 11.38 3.76
C ALA A 220 -17.65 10.38 4.81
N ILE A 221 -16.90 9.36 4.36
CA ILE A 221 -16.27 8.36 5.23
C ILE A 221 -15.28 9.05 6.18
N PHE A 222 -14.31 9.80 5.65
CA PHE A 222 -13.28 10.42 6.49
C PHE A 222 -13.85 11.48 7.42
N LYS A 223 -14.89 12.21 7.00
CA LYS A 223 -15.60 13.15 7.86
C LYS A 223 -16.27 12.47 9.07
N SER A 224 -16.75 11.24 8.91
CA SER A 224 -17.38 10.48 10.00
C SER A 224 -16.40 9.96 11.06
N LEU A 225 -15.09 10.02 10.81
CA LEU A 225 -14.05 9.52 11.71
C LEU A 225 -13.58 10.56 12.75
N ASP A 226 -14.13 11.78 12.71
CA ASP A 226 -13.77 12.87 13.64
C ASP A 226 -12.25 13.11 13.74
N ILE A 227 -11.60 13.19 12.57
CA ILE A 227 -10.13 13.25 12.45
C ILE A 227 -9.58 14.58 12.99
N GLU A 228 -10.33 15.69 12.80
CA GLU A 228 -9.88 17.03 13.10
C GLU A 228 -8.57 17.40 12.36
N ASP A 229 -7.69 18.19 12.99
CA ASP A 229 -6.39 18.59 12.43
C ASP A 229 -5.24 17.64 12.84
N ARG A 230 -5.56 16.44 13.35
CA ARG A 230 -4.53 15.48 13.80
C ARG A 230 -3.76 14.89 12.62
N ASP A 231 -2.47 14.67 12.79
CA ASP A 231 -1.71 13.81 11.89
C ASP A 231 -2.27 12.38 11.93
N LEU A 232 -2.17 11.64 10.83
CA LEU A 232 -2.72 10.30 10.71
C LEU A 232 -1.60 9.26 10.62
N SER A 233 -1.73 8.17 11.38
CA SER A 233 -0.88 7.00 11.26
C SER A 233 -1.73 5.79 10.89
N PHE A 234 -1.40 5.14 9.79
CA PHE A 234 -2.15 4.00 9.27
C PHE A 234 -1.51 2.69 9.67
N VAL A 235 -2.34 1.76 10.16
CA VAL A 235 -1.92 0.45 10.63
C VAL A 235 -2.81 -0.63 10.00
N CYS A 236 -2.27 -1.83 9.82
CA CYS A 236 -3.06 -3.01 9.46
C CYS A 236 -2.44 -4.28 10.06
N GLY A 237 -2.41 -5.40 9.35
CA GLY A 237 -1.70 -6.61 9.78
C GLY A 237 -0.17 -6.49 9.61
N SER A 238 0.29 -5.96 8.46
CA SER A 238 1.70 -5.98 8.05
C SER A 238 2.10 -4.78 7.18
N GLY A 239 1.46 -3.62 7.36
CA GLY A 239 1.76 -2.42 6.61
C GLY A 239 1.24 -2.38 5.15
N LEU A 240 0.56 -3.43 4.67
CA LEU A 240 0.13 -3.54 3.28
C LEU A 240 -1.21 -2.84 3.04
N THR A 241 -2.31 -3.32 3.65
CA THR A 241 -3.66 -2.77 3.42
C THR A 241 -3.89 -1.41 4.09
N SER A 242 -3.05 -1.01 5.03
CA SER A 242 -3.00 0.36 5.57
C SER A 242 -2.73 1.41 4.49
N CYS A 243 -1.92 1.06 3.47
CA CYS A 243 -1.65 1.94 2.35
C CYS A 243 -2.88 2.18 1.46
N ILE A 244 -3.88 1.29 1.47
CA ILE A 244 -5.16 1.52 0.75
C ILE A 244 -5.91 2.68 1.40
N ILE A 245 -6.10 2.64 2.73
CA ILE A 245 -6.80 3.73 3.42
C ILE A 245 -5.97 5.01 3.49
N LEU A 246 -4.63 4.91 3.53
CA LEU A 246 -3.74 6.07 3.40
C LEU A 246 -3.96 6.77 2.06
N LEU A 247 -3.92 6.01 0.94
CA LEU A 247 -4.15 6.58 -0.40
C LEU A 247 -5.55 7.19 -0.50
N ALA A 248 -6.59 6.49 0.00
CA ALA A 248 -7.95 7.03 0.07
C ALA A 248 -8.02 8.35 0.85
N SER A 249 -7.30 8.46 1.96
CA SER A 249 -7.18 9.69 2.74
C SER A 249 -6.57 10.80 1.91
N GLU A 250 -5.46 10.57 1.23
CA GLU A 250 -4.78 11.59 0.43
C GLU A 250 -5.58 12.09 -0.78
N LEU A 251 -6.54 11.30 -1.25
CA LEU A 251 -7.48 11.78 -2.29
C LEU A 251 -8.41 12.89 -1.77
N VAL A 252 -8.64 12.99 -0.46
CA VAL A 252 -9.71 13.84 0.11
C VAL A 252 -9.30 14.66 1.33
N GLN A 253 -8.17 14.36 1.97
CA GLN A 253 -7.66 15.02 3.17
C GLN A 253 -6.31 15.71 2.92
N GLN A 254 -5.89 16.58 3.82
CA GLN A 254 -4.59 17.28 3.77
C GLN A 254 -3.75 17.06 5.05
N ASN A 255 -4.20 16.19 5.93
CA ASN A 255 -3.46 15.80 7.13
C ASN A 255 -2.13 15.15 6.73
N LYS A 256 -1.10 15.33 7.55
CA LYS A 256 0.13 14.55 7.37
C LYS A 256 -0.16 13.08 7.64
N THR A 257 0.43 12.22 6.81
CA THR A 257 0.18 10.79 6.84
C THR A 257 1.47 10.02 7.09
N SER A 258 1.37 8.92 7.81
CA SER A 258 2.43 7.95 8.03
C SER A 258 1.88 6.54 8.06
N VAL A 259 2.73 5.54 7.88
CA VAL A 259 2.40 4.12 8.07
C VAL A 259 3.22 3.58 9.23
N TYR A 260 2.56 2.92 10.17
CA TYR A 260 3.27 2.07 11.13
C TYR A 260 3.64 0.77 10.41
N ASP A 261 4.91 0.66 10.00
CA ASP A 261 5.39 -0.39 9.09
C ASP A 261 5.28 -1.79 9.70
N GLY A 262 5.69 -1.98 10.96
CA GLY A 262 5.55 -3.25 11.68
C GLY A 262 4.10 -3.64 11.97
N SER A 263 3.22 -2.67 12.01
CA SER A 263 1.77 -2.83 12.13
C SER A 263 1.34 -3.72 13.32
N TRP A 264 0.15 -4.32 13.22
CA TRP A 264 -0.37 -5.19 14.26
C TRP A 264 0.48 -6.44 14.49
N THR A 265 1.12 -6.97 13.45
CA THR A 265 1.99 -8.14 13.60
C THR A 265 3.13 -7.85 14.58
N GLU A 266 3.75 -6.67 14.53
CA GLU A 266 4.78 -6.28 15.49
C GLU A 266 4.17 -5.98 16.86
N TRP A 267 3.14 -5.14 16.92
CA TRP A 267 2.52 -4.75 18.19
C TRP A 267 1.94 -5.92 18.96
N GLY A 268 1.11 -6.74 18.32
CA GLY A 268 0.42 -7.87 18.92
C GLY A 268 1.33 -9.04 19.29
N SER A 269 2.57 -9.08 18.78
CA SER A 269 3.57 -10.10 19.15
C SER A 269 4.59 -9.60 20.17
N THR A 270 4.65 -8.30 20.43
CA THR A 270 5.57 -7.74 21.43
C THR A 270 4.99 -7.90 22.82
N ASP A 271 5.77 -8.52 23.73
CA ASP A 271 5.32 -8.71 25.10
C ASP A 271 5.28 -7.39 25.89
N GLY A 272 4.28 -7.29 26.77
CA GLY A 272 4.12 -6.14 27.68
C GLY A 272 3.47 -4.91 27.03
N LEU A 273 3.14 -4.93 25.76
CA LEU A 273 2.39 -3.84 25.14
C LEU A 273 0.89 -3.93 25.46
N PRO A 274 0.22 -2.78 25.68
CA PRO A 274 -1.21 -2.76 25.95
C PRO A 274 -2.01 -3.13 24.71
N ILE A 275 -3.11 -3.84 24.90
CA ILE A 275 -4.04 -4.28 23.86
C ILE A 275 -5.45 -3.97 24.32
N ASP A 276 -6.24 -3.33 23.47
CA ASP A 276 -7.66 -3.10 23.68
C ASP A 276 -8.50 -4.08 22.85
N HIS A 277 -9.73 -4.30 23.33
CA HIS A 277 -10.77 -5.11 22.68
C HIS A 277 -12.09 -4.34 22.80
N ASP A 278 -12.88 -4.23 21.71
CA ASP A 278 -14.22 -3.65 21.72
C ASP A 278 -15.32 -4.70 21.87
#